data_3db0886529ded41f9d5d41a2d7f1ecf0
#
_entry.id   3db0886529ded41f9d5d41a2d7f1ecf0
#
_cell.length_a   1.000
_cell.length_b   1.000
_cell.length_c   1.000
_cell.angle_alpha   90.00
_cell.angle_beta   90.00
_cell.angle_gamma   90.00
#
_symmetry.space_group_name_H-M   'P 1'
#
loop_
_entity.id
_entity.type
_entity.pdbx_description
1 polymer ?
#
loop_
_entity_poly.entity_id
_entity_poly.type
_entity_poly.pdbx_seq_one_letter_code
_entity_poly.pdbx_strand_id
1 'polypeptide(L)'
;VTSPPYNCGIKYDTHIDDLPMDKYWGWTREWLTETYRLIKDDGRVSINIPYEVNVQDRGGRVFFVSEFYQIMKEVGFKFFGIVDLEEDSPHRSKTTAWGSWMSPSSPYIYNPKECVILAYKKQHIKKVKGEPEWKGVPTEIEQEDGTLKKKIVYEEKDKKEFMELVFGQWNYFADTKSLTKATFSMDIPTKAIKILSYKNDVVLDPFAGSGTSCVAAEILDRRWIGIELSPDYAEISRKRIQSFVDKKKQLKLEFNK
;
A
#
# COMPACT_ATOMS: atom_id res chain seq x y z
N VAL A 1 1.90 -3.04 -5.23
CA VAL A 1 1.75 -2.32 -3.95
C VAL A 1 2.74 -1.18 -3.95
N THR A 2 2.30 0.05 -3.88
CA THR A 2 3.19 1.20 -4.03
C THR A 2 2.64 2.48 -3.41
N SER A 3 3.54 3.45 -3.19
CA SER A 3 3.26 4.85 -2.88
C SER A 3 4.07 5.71 -3.85
N PRO A 4 3.48 6.22 -4.95
CA PRO A 4 4.20 7.02 -5.92
C PRO A 4 4.55 8.41 -5.36
N PRO A 5 5.47 9.18 -5.97
CA PRO A 5 5.65 10.58 -5.65
C PRO A 5 4.33 11.37 -5.79
N TYR A 6 4.06 12.31 -4.87
CA TYR A 6 2.76 13.03 -4.79
C TYR A 6 2.78 14.42 -5.45
N ASN A 7 3.87 14.77 -6.10
CA ASN A 7 4.07 16.09 -6.73
C ASN A 7 3.97 17.27 -5.74
N CYS A 8 4.45 17.09 -4.53
CA CYS A 8 4.38 18.08 -3.45
C CYS A 8 5.71 18.83 -3.20
N GLY A 9 6.66 18.76 -4.13
CA GLY A 9 7.93 19.50 -4.07
C GLY A 9 9.00 18.84 -3.21
N ILE A 10 8.91 17.54 -2.97
CA ILE A 10 9.96 16.80 -2.25
C ILE A 10 11.21 16.72 -3.14
N LYS A 11 12.35 17.14 -2.59
CA LYS A 11 13.65 16.96 -3.24
C LYS A 11 14.15 15.55 -2.99
N TYR A 12 13.95 14.67 -3.96
CA TYR A 12 14.58 13.37 -3.99
C TYR A 12 16.05 13.48 -4.40
N ASP A 13 16.76 12.37 -4.35
CA ASP A 13 18.16 12.29 -4.71
C ASP A 13 18.43 12.67 -6.18
N THR A 14 17.58 12.20 -7.08
CA THR A 14 17.73 12.37 -8.53
C THR A 14 16.86 13.45 -9.15
N HIS A 15 15.82 13.91 -8.44
CA HIS A 15 14.83 14.89 -8.97
C HIS A 15 14.04 15.57 -7.86
N ILE A 16 13.29 16.59 -8.25
CA ILE A 16 12.28 17.22 -7.41
C ILE A 16 10.91 16.86 -7.98
N ASP A 17 9.97 16.43 -7.14
CA ASP A 17 8.61 16.08 -7.56
C ASP A 17 7.72 17.34 -7.61
N ASP A 18 8.00 18.21 -8.57
CA ASP A 18 7.34 19.51 -8.74
C ASP A 18 6.90 19.77 -10.18
N LEU A 19 6.51 18.74 -10.89
CA LEU A 19 6.01 18.84 -12.24
C LEU A 19 4.76 19.73 -12.33
N PRO A 20 4.54 20.47 -13.43
CA PRO A 20 3.22 21.00 -13.77
C PRO A 20 2.17 19.89 -13.72
N MET A 21 0.97 20.17 -13.18
CA MET A 21 -0.01 19.12 -12.91
C MET A 21 -0.44 18.32 -14.13
N ASP A 22 -0.53 18.96 -15.31
CA ASP A 22 -0.82 18.26 -16.57
C ASP A 22 0.27 17.24 -16.93
N LYS A 23 1.53 17.59 -16.69
CA LYS A 23 2.68 16.68 -16.89
C LYS A 23 2.70 15.55 -15.88
N TYR A 24 2.39 15.86 -14.62
CA TYR A 24 2.28 14.85 -13.56
C TYR A 24 1.18 13.82 -13.88
N TRP A 25 0.01 14.28 -14.33
CA TRP A 25 -1.07 13.35 -14.71
C TRP A 25 -0.74 12.55 -15.98
N GLY A 26 -0.02 13.16 -16.94
CA GLY A 26 0.51 12.44 -18.09
C GLY A 26 1.44 11.30 -17.68
N TRP A 27 2.42 11.60 -16.84
CA TRP A 27 3.35 10.63 -16.26
C TRP A 27 2.62 9.56 -15.42
N THR A 28 1.63 9.97 -14.62
CA THR A 28 0.81 9.03 -13.84
C THR A 28 0.08 8.05 -14.75
N ARG A 29 -0.46 8.49 -15.85
CA ARG A 29 -1.10 7.63 -16.87
C ARG A 29 -0.11 6.64 -17.48
N GLU A 30 1.10 7.07 -17.79
CA GLU A 30 2.13 6.22 -18.39
C GLU A 30 2.50 5.04 -17.49
N TRP A 31 2.88 5.30 -16.24
CA TRP A 31 3.27 4.21 -15.35
C TRP A 31 2.10 3.31 -14.93
N LEU A 32 0.88 3.86 -14.81
CA LEU A 32 -0.32 3.05 -14.58
C LEU A 32 -0.63 2.14 -15.76
N THR A 33 -0.44 2.63 -17.00
CA THR A 33 -0.60 1.84 -18.23
C THR A 33 0.40 0.68 -18.26
N GLU A 34 1.67 0.93 -17.94
CA GLU A 34 2.69 -0.12 -17.86
C GLU A 34 2.39 -1.11 -16.72
N THR A 35 1.95 -0.62 -15.56
CA THR A 35 1.50 -1.49 -14.48
C THR A 35 0.35 -2.39 -14.93
N TYR A 36 -0.65 -1.81 -15.60
CA TYR A 36 -1.77 -2.58 -16.15
C TYR A 36 -1.32 -3.63 -17.15
N ARG A 37 -0.36 -3.31 -18.02
CA ARG A 37 0.21 -4.27 -18.98
C ARG A 37 0.88 -5.45 -18.28
N LEU A 38 1.67 -5.19 -17.25
CA LEU A 38 2.52 -6.17 -16.57
C LEU A 38 1.75 -7.13 -15.65
N ILE A 39 0.72 -6.65 -14.95
CA ILE A 39 0.00 -7.50 -13.99
C ILE A 39 -0.88 -8.52 -14.71
N LYS A 40 -1.13 -9.64 -14.03
CA LYS A 40 -2.05 -10.70 -14.52
C LYS A 40 -3.48 -10.19 -14.61
N ASP A 41 -4.34 -10.86 -15.37
CA ASP A 41 -5.75 -10.48 -15.53
C ASP A 41 -6.54 -10.49 -14.21
N ASP A 42 -6.15 -11.33 -13.23
CA ASP A 42 -6.64 -11.35 -11.86
C ASP A 42 -5.73 -10.59 -10.87
N GLY A 43 -4.77 -9.83 -11.41
CA GLY A 43 -3.84 -8.99 -10.64
C GLY A 43 -4.56 -7.85 -9.92
N ARG A 44 -4.05 -7.52 -8.76
CA ARG A 44 -4.59 -6.47 -7.87
C ARG A 44 -3.56 -5.38 -7.65
N VAL A 45 -4.06 -4.19 -7.38
CA VAL A 45 -3.26 -2.98 -7.17
C VAL A 45 -3.66 -2.37 -5.84
N SER A 46 -2.66 -1.90 -5.11
CA SER A 46 -2.79 -1.15 -3.87
C SER A 46 -1.90 0.08 -3.98
N ILE A 47 -2.49 1.26 -4.00
CA ILE A 47 -1.77 2.52 -4.19
C ILE A 47 -2.11 3.45 -3.04
N ASN A 48 -1.08 3.81 -2.26
CA ASN A 48 -1.18 4.80 -1.19
C ASN A 48 -1.02 6.19 -1.77
N ILE A 49 -1.97 7.09 -1.51
CA ILE A 49 -1.96 8.49 -1.95
C ILE A 49 -2.64 9.40 -0.91
N PRO A 50 -2.30 10.70 -0.88
CA PRO A 50 -3.04 11.67 -0.08
C PRO A 50 -4.42 11.95 -0.69
N TYR A 51 -5.38 12.38 0.15
CA TYR A 51 -6.68 12.85 -0.34
C TYR A 51 -6.55 14.09 -1.20
N GLU A 52 -5.67 14.99 -0.81
CA GLU A 52 -5.44 16.26 -1.50
C GLU A 52 -3.96 16.65 -1.46
N VAL A 53 -3.55 17.38 -2.48
CA VAL A 53 -2.22 17.99 -2.55
C VAL A 53 -2.38 19.48 -2.76
N ASN A 54 -1.60 20.27 -2.02
CA ASN A 54 -1.54 21.71 -2.19
C ASN A 54 -0.36 22.07 -3.11
N VAL A 55 -0.68 22.57 -4.28
CA VAL A 55 0.31 22.96 -5.31
C VAL A 55 0.15 24.45 -5.66
N GLN A 56 0.08 25.31 -4.61
CA GLN A 56 -0.31 26.72 -4.70
C GLN A 56 0.30 27.48 -5.89
N ASP A 57 1.57 27.26 -6.18
CA ASP A 57 2.29 27.90 -7.27
C ASP A 57 2.04 27.25 -8.65
N ARG A 58 1.30 26.13 -8.70
CA ARG A 58 1.15 25.25 -9.86
C ARG A 58 -0.29 24.82 -10.15
N GLY A 59 -1.28 25.40 -9.51
CA GLY A 59 -2.70 25.07 -9.75
C GLY A 59 -3.59 25.03 -8.51
N GLY A 60 -3.09 25.40 -7.33
CA GLY A 60 -3.87 25.45 -6.09
C GLY A 60 -4.04 24.08 -5.42
N ARG A 61 -5.18 23.85 -4.78
CA ARG A 61 -5.51 22.57 -4.13
C ARG A 61 -6.15 21.61 -5.13
N VAL A 62 -5.66 20.40 -5.16
CA VAL A 62 -6.14 19.33 -6.03
C VAL A 62 -6.73 18.22 -5.16
N PHE A 63 -7.96 17.82 -5.46
CA PHE A 63 -8.55 16.61 -4.86
C PHE A 63 -7.95 15.38 -5.55
N PHE A 64 -6.82 14.93 -5.00
CA PHE A 64 -5.89 14.02 -5.63
C PHE A 64 -6.50 12.64 -5.91
N VAL A 65 -7.28 12.12 -4.96
CA VAL A 65 -7.94 10.81 -5.09
C VAL A 65 -8.87 10.76 -6.30
N SER A 66 -9.63 11.83 -6.57
CA SER A 66 -10.56 11.89 -7.68
C SER A 66 -9.84 11.80 -9.03
N GLU A 67 -8.84 12.66 -9.22
CA GLU A 67 -8.05 12.70 -10.46
C GLU A 67 -7.30 11.38 -10.68
N PHE A 68 -6.67 10.87 -9.63
CA PHE A 68 -5.91 9.64 -9.69
C PHE A 68 -6.79 8.45 -10.06
N TYR A 69 -7.95 8.32 -9.41
CA TYR A 69 -8.89 7.24 -9.72
C TYR A 69 -9.49 7.35 -11.12
N GLN A 70 -9.75 8.56 -11.60
CA GLN A 70 -10.22 8.78 -12.98
C GLN A 70 -9.20 8.25 -14.00
N ILE A 71 -7.91 8.51 -13.78
CA ILE A 71 -6.83 7.99 -14.64
C ILE A 71 -6.76 6.47 -14.57
N MET A 72 -6.85 5.88 -13.37
CA MET A 72 -6.89 4.43 -13.21
C MET A 72 -8.03 3.79 -14.00
N LYS A 73 -9.22 4.39 -13.95
CA LYS A 73 -10.40 3.95 -14.69
C LYS A 73 -10.20 4.03 -16.20
N GLU A 74 -9.61 5.11 -16.69
CA GLU A 74 -9.32 5.30 -18.13
C GLU A 74 -8.28 4.32 -18.65
N VAL A 75 -7.30 3.95 -17.83
CA VAL A 75 -6.32 2.89 -18.13
C VAL A 75 -6.99 1.50 -18.17
N GLY A 76 -8.13 1.33 -17.49
CA GLY A 76 -8.91 0.09 -17.51
C GLY A 76 -8.99 -0.65 -16.18
N PHE A 77 -8.42 -0.11 -15.09
CA PHE A 77 -8.58 -0.69 -13.77
C PHE A 77 -10.01 -0.63 -13.28
N LYS A 78 -10.40 -1.64 -12.51
CA LYS A 78 -11.72 -1.72 -11.88
C LYS A 78 -11.57 -1.54 -10.38
N PHE A 79 -12.46 -0.75 -9.80
CA PHE A 79 -12.46 -0.45 -8.38
C PHE A 79 -12.69 -1.71 -7.54
N PHE A 80 -11.88 -1.88 -6.50
CA PHE A 80 -12.01 -2.95 -5.52
C PHE A 80 -12.45 -2.41 -4.16
N GLY A 81 -11.88 -1.29 -3.74
CA GLY A 81 -12.17 -0.62 -2.48
C GLY A 81 -11.27 0.57 -2.24
N ILE A 82 -11.55 1.31 -1.21
CA ILE A 82 -10.70 2.36 -0.66
C ILE A 82 -10.58 2.14 0.85
N VAL A 83 -9.41 2.41 1.38
CA VAL A 83 -9.12 2.30 2.81
C VAL A 83 -8.56 3.62 3.29
N ASP A 84 -9.19 4.20 4.29
CA ASP A 84 -8.69 5.38 4.99
C ASP A 84 -7.51 5.01 5.88
N LEU A 85 -6.49 5.85 5.88
CA LEU A 85 -5.33 5.68 6.74
C LEU A 85 -5.42 6.63 7.93
N GLU A 86 -5.36 6.07 9.15
CA GLU A 86 -5.32 6.82 10.40
C GLU A 86 -3.97 6.60 11.08
N GLU A 87 -3.20 7.66 11.20
CA GLU A 87 -1.90 7.61 11.85
C GLU A 87 -2.05 7.63 13.37
N ASP A 88 -1.63 6.56 14.04
CA ASP A 88 -1.58 6.42 15.49
C ASP A 88 -0.27 7.01 16.06
N SER A 89 0.07 8.24 15.66
CA SER A 89 1.26 8.93 16.13
C SER A 89 0.90 10.08 17.09
N PRO A 90 1.58 10.19 18.24
CA PRO A 90 1.41 11.35 19.14
C PRO A 90 1.97 12.65 18.53
N HIS A 91 2.70 12.57 17.42
CA HIS A 91 3.40 13.70 16.80
C HIS A 91 2.70 14.19 15.51
N ARG A 92 1.38 14.23 15.48
CA ARG A 92 0.67 14.91 14.39
C ARG A 92 1.23 16.31 14.20
N SER A 93 1.66 16.61 12.97
CA SER A 93 2.15 17.96 12.65
C SER A 93 1.07 18.98 12.99
N LYS A 94 1.39 19.87 13.92
CA LYS A 94 0.50 20.99 14.28
C LYS A 94 0.57 21.99 13.13
N THR A 95 -0.50 22.12 12.36
CA THR A 95 -0.59 23.23 11.43
C THR A 95 -0.71 24.54 12.21
N THR A 96 0.02 25.54 11.77
CA THR A 96 -0.06 26.91 12.32
C THR A 96 -0.72 27.87 11.35
N ALA A 97 -1.03 27.40 10.12
CA ALA A 97 -1.62 28.20 9.06
C ALA A 97 -3.12 27.85 8.91
N TRP A 98 -3.98 28.67 9.50
CA TRP A 98 -5.43 28.47 9.54
C TRP A 98 -6.19 29.33 8.52
N GLY A 99 -5.50 30.07 7.65
CA GLY A 99 -6.11 31.06 6.78
C GLY A 99 -6.64 32.25 7.59
N SER A 100 -7.89 32.66 7.32
CA SER A 100 -8.55 33.68 8.14
C SER A 100 -8.94 33.11 9.49
N TRP A 101 -8.21 33.50 10.53
CA TRP A 101 -8.46 33.04 11.90
C TRP A 101 -9.83 33.50 12.40
N MET A 102 -10.64 32.54 12.86
CA MET A 102 -12.00 32.75 13.41
C MET A 102 -12.95 33.57 12.48
N SER A 103 -12.71 33.55 11.17
CA SER A 103 -13.52 34.27 10.17
C SER A 103 -13.85 33.35 8.99
N PRO A 104 -15.09 33.40 8.45
CA PRO A 104 -15.46 32.61 7.28
C PRO A 104 -14.92 33.18 5.96
N SER A 105 -14.15 34.27 5.99
CA SER A 105 -13.68 34.94 4.77
C SER A 105 -12.74 34.07 3.93
N SER A 106 -11.83 33.33 4.58
CA SER A 106 -10.91 32.38 3.90
C SER A 106 -10.30 31.40 4.90
N PRO A 107 -11.08 30.53 5.55
CA PRO A 107 -10.53 29.54 6.45
C PRO A 107 -9.75 28.47 5.66
N TYR A 108 -8.63 28.00 6.21
CA TYR A 108 -7.88 26.90 5.63
C TYR A 108 -8.36 25.57 6.22
N ILE A 109 -8.93 24.71 5.37
CA ILE A 109 -9.29 23.36 5.78
C ILE A 109 -8.07 22.47 5.57
N TYR A 110 -7.50 22.00 6.66
CA TYR A 110 -6.32 21.12 6.64
C TYR A 110 -6.75 19.66 6.70
N ASN A 111 -6.42 18.90 5.67
CA ASN A 111 -6.63 17.45 5.63
C ASN A 111 -5.29 16.74 5.44
N PRO A 112 -4.68 16.19 6.51
CA PRO A 112 -3.44 15.44 6.43
C PRO A 112 -3.63 13.97 6.07
N LYS A 113 -4.86 13.53 5.80
CA LYS A 113 -5.16 12.12 5.61
C LYS A 113 -4.68 11.60 4.26
N GLU A 114 -4.28 10.34 4.29
CA GLU A 114 -4.00 9.53 3.12
C GLU A 114 -5.00 8.38 3.02
N CYS A 115 -5.05 7.75 1.87
CA CYS A 115 -5.84 6.55 1.66
C CYS A 115 -5.09 5.55 0.78
N VAL A 116 -5.57 4.32 0.79
CA VAL A 116 -5.14 3.28 -0.14
C VAL A 116 -6.26 2.99 -1.13
N ILE A 117 -6.03 3.26 -2.41
CA ILE A 117 -6.92 2.82 -3.47
C ILE A 117 -6.60 1.37 -3.81
N LEU A 118 -7.61 0.52 -3.73
CA LEU A 118 -7.53 -0.88 -4.14
C LEU A 118 -8.26 -1.07 -5.47
N ALA A 119 -7.60 -1.73 -6.41
CA ALA A 119 -8.17 -2.00 -7.73
C ALA A 119 -7.72 -3.37 -8.27
N TYR A 120 -8.36 -3.83 -9.33
CA TYR A 120 -7.98 -5.04 -10.05
C TYR A 120 -8.02 -4.80 -11.57
N LYS A 121 -7.32 -5.67 -12.33
CA LYS A 121 -7.23 -5.53 -13.79
C LYS A 121 -8.53 -5.92 -14.49
N LYS A 122 -8.82 -7.20 -14.61
CA LYS A 122 -10.00 -7.70 -15.33
C LYS A 122 -10.91 -8.56 -14.48
N GLN A 123 -10.34 -9.38 -13.61
CA GLN A 123 -11.05 -10.41 -12.85
C GLN A 123 -10.98 -10.13 -11.36
N HIS A 124 -12.16 -9.98 -10.75
CA HIS A 124 -12.27 -9.77 -9.31
C HIS A 124 -11.82 -10.99 -8.50
N ILE A 125 -12.09 -12.19 -8.99
CA ILE A 125 -11.75 -13.45 -8.32
C ILE A 125 -10.44 -13.98 -8.89
N LYS A 126 -9.48 -14.32 -8.03
CA LYS A 126 -8.25 -14.97 -8.44
C LYS A 126 -8.53 -16.37 -8.95
N LYS A 127 -8.10 -16.67 -10.18
CA LYS A 127 -8.30 -17.99 -10.83
C LYS A 127 -7.44 -19.07 -10.18
N VAL A 128 -6.16 -18.76 -9.98
CA VAL A 128 -5.22 -19.70 -9.38
C VAL A 128 -5.18 -19.40 -7.89
N LYS A 129 -5.63 -20.37 -7.10
CA LYS A 129 -5.56 -20.27 -5.63
C LYS A 129 -4.21 -20.79 -5.16
N GLY A 130 -3.50 -19.96 -4.42
CA GLY A 130 -2.28 -20.31 -3.70
C GLY A 130 -2.57 -20.58 -2.23
N GLU A 131 -1.50 -20.66 -1.44
CA GLU A 131 -1.59 -20.72 0.02
C GLU A 131 -2.00 -19.35 0.58
N PRO A 132 -3.14 -19.26 1.30
CA PRO A 132 -3.57 -18.00 1.91
C PRO A 132 -2.72 -17.65 3.13
N GLU A 133 -2.85 -16.41 3.62
CA GLU A 133 -2.19 -15.97 4.85
C GLU A 133 -2.71 -16.76 6.05
N TRP A 134 -4.01 -16.88 6.16
CA TRP A 134 -4.66 -17.59 7.26
C TRP A 134 -5.07 -19.00 6.83
N LYS A 135 -4.68 -20.01 7.64
CA LYS A 135 -5.03 -21.40 7.41
C LYS A 135 -6.07 -21.86 8.42
N GLY A 136 -7.25 -22.16 7.92
CA GLY A 136 -8.24 -22.83 8.74
C GLY A 136 -8.02 -24.35 8.80
N VAL A 137 -8.45 -24.96 9.89
CA VAL A 137 -8.38 -26.40 10.11
C VAL A 137 -9.71 -27.04 9.74
N PRO A 138 -9.73 -28.07 8.86
CA PRO A 138 -10.93 -28.84 8.59
C PRO A 138 -11.39 -29.54 9.87
N THR A 139 -12.59 -29.23 10.34
CA THR A 139 -13.17 -29.75 11.57
C THR A 139 -14.54 -30.34 11.26
N GLU A 140 -14.84 -31.51 11.80
CA GLU A 140 -16.18 -32.09 11.75
C GLU A 140 -17.03 -31.50 12.85
N ILE A 141 -18.16 -30.90 12.47
CA ILE A 141 -19.09 -30.26 13.40
C ILE A 141 -20.41 -31.01 13.29
N GLU A 142 -20.90 -31.48 14.42
CA GLU A 142 -22.21 -32.10 14.53
C GLU A 142 -23.31 -31.05 14.36
N GLN A 143 -24.28 -31.32 13.49
CA GLN A 143 -25.43 -30.47 13.26
C GLN A 143 -26.58 -30.86 14.21
N GLU A 144 -27.57 -30.00 14.34
CA GLU A 144 -28.74 -30.24 15.21
C GLU A 144 -29.50 -31.55 14.89
N ASP A 145 -29.36 -32.06 13.67
CA ASP A 145 -29.96 -33.32 13.21
C ASP A 145 -29.05 -34.54 13.44
N GLY A 146 -27.90 -34.38 14.13
CA GLY A 146 -26.93 -35.44 14.40
C GLY A 146 -25.99 -35.76 13.23
N THR A 147 -26.08 -35.04 12.11
CA THR A 147 -25.17 -35.24 10.96
C THR A 147 -23.85 -34.50 11.17
N LEU A 148 -22.74 -35.13 10.71
CA LEU A 148 -21.40 -34.48 10.75
C LEU A 148 -21.15 -33.72 9.45
N LYS A 149 -20.86 -32.43 9.57
CA LYS A 149 -20.48 -31.57 8.44
C LYS A 149 -19.05 -31.07 8.58
N LYS A 150 -18.24 -31.25 7.54
CA LYS A 150 -16.89 -30.68 7.50
C LYS A 150 -16.97 -29.18 7.30
N LYS A 151 -16.39 -28.42 8.21
CA LYS A 151 -16.26 -26.96 8.17
C LYS A 151 -14.80 -26.56 8.39
N ILE A 152 -14.37 -25.52 7.70
CA ILE A 152 -13.05 -24.90 7.96
C ILE A 152 -13.20 -23.96 9.16
N VAL A 153 -12.43 -24.21 10.21
CA VAL A 153 -12.40 -23.40 11.42
C VAL A 153 -11.09 -22.63 11.47
N TYR A 154 -11.16 -21.35 11.73
CA TYR A 154 -10.01 -20.46 11.88
C TYR A 154 -9.85 -20.07 13.33
N GLU A 155 -8.62 -19.77 13.77
CA GLU A 155 -8.36 -19.22 15.09
C GLU A 155 -9.03 -17.84 15.24
N GLU A 156 -9.47 -17.51 16.45
CA GLU A 156 -10.16 -16.23 16.70
C GLU A 156 -9.28 -15.01 16.40
N LYS A 157 -7.96 -15.10 16.68
CA LYS A 157 -7.00 -14.04 16.33
C LYS A 157 -6.95 -13.78 14.82
N ASP A 158 -6.99 -14.87 14.02
CA ASP A 158 -6.92 -14.77 12.54
C ASP A 158 -8.19 -14.16 11.98
N LYS A 159 -9.34 -14.53 12.52
CA LYS A 159 -10.63 -13.93 12.16
C LYS A 159 -10.65 -12.44 12.48
N LYS A 160 -10.19 -12.07 13.68
CA LYS A 160 -10.12 -10.67 14.10
C LYS A 160 -9.21 -9.87 13.19
N GLU A 161 -8.00 -10.35 12.93
CA GLU A 161 -7.05 -9.70 12.01
C GLU A 161 -7.66 -9.55 10.61
N PHE A 162 -8.26 -10.61 10.05
CA PHE A 162 -8.91 -10.53 8.74
C PHE A 162 -10.01 -9.47 8.70
N MET A 163 -10.88 -9.42 9.71
CA MET A 163 -11.96 -8.44 9.81
C MET A 163 -11.43 -7.01 9.90
N GLU A 164 -10.35 -6.77 10.65
CA GLU A 164 -9.70 -5.47 10.74
C GLU A 164 -9.10 -5.05 9.37
N LEU A 165 -8.52 -5.99 8.63
CA LEU A 165 -7.91 -5.70 7.33
C LEU A 165 -8.91 -5.43 6.21
N VAL A 166 -10.11 -6.05 6.26
CA VAL A 166 -11.15 -5.80 5.25
C VAL A 166 -12.08 -4.64 5.62
N PHE A 167 -11.93 -4.08 6.82
CA PHE A 167 -12.59 -2.86 7.21
C PHE A 167 -11.95 -1.66 6.50
N GLY A 168 -12.76 -0.69 6.08
CA GLY A 168 -12.31 0.43 5.25
C GLY A 168 -11.44 1.48 5.96
N GLN A 169 -10.82 1.15 7.07
CA GLN A 169 -9.90 2.02 7.82
C GLN A 169 -8.75 1.20 8.39
N TRP A 170 -7.52 1.65 8.15
CA TRP A 170 -6.31 1.06 8.73
C TRP A 170 -5.59 2.07 9.61
N ASN A 171 -5.37 1.68 10.85
CA ASN A 171 -4.46 2.40 11.72
C ASN A 171 -3.02 1.97 11.42
N TYR A 172 -2.09 2.90 11.47
CA TYR A 172 -0.67 2.64 11.26
C TYR A 172 0.20 3.54 12.14
N PHE A 173 1.41 3.08 12.42
CA PHE A 173 2.42 3.89 13.07
C PHE A 173 3.41 4.44 12.03
N ALA A 174 3.70 5.73 12.09
CA ALA A 174 4.75 6.30 11.26
C ALA A 174 6.11 5.71 11.64
N ASP A 175 6.92 5.38 10.64
CA ASP A 175 8.28 4.91 10.87
C ASP A 175 9.12 6.04 11.47
N THR A 176 9.68 5.81 12.67
CA THR A 176 10.50 6.80 13.39
C THR A 176 11.89 6.99 12.78
N LYS A 177 12.33 6.05 11.95
CA LYS A 177 13.64 6.08 11.26
C LYS A 177 13.44 6.00 9.75
N SER A 178 13.36 7.16 9.11
CA SER A 178 13.34 7.24 7.66
C SER A 178 14.73 6.96 7.09
N LEU A 179 14.84 5.98 6.20
CA LEU A 179 16.07 5.65 5.47
C LEU A 179 16.21 6.44 4.17
N THR A 180 15.07 6.91 3.65
CA THR A 180 14.97 7.76 2.46
C THR A 180 13.93 8.84 2.72
N LYS A 181 13.85 9.84 1.85
CA LYS A 181 12.78 10.84 1.93
C LYS A 181 11.43 10.21 1.60
N ALA A 182 10.37 10.62 2.31
CA ALA A 182 9.00 10.17 2.09
C ALA A 182 8.81 8.64 2.16
N THR A 183 9.39 7.99 3.17
CA THR A 183 9.17 6.57 3.44
C THR A 183 7.78 6.36 4.01
N PHE A 184 7.00 5.42 3.46
CA PHE A 184 5.73 5.05 4.06
C PHE A 184 5.87 3.85 5.03
N SER A 185 4.94 3.77 6.00
CA SER A 185 4.99 2.77 7.06
C SER A 185 4.94 1.34 6.53
N MET A 186 5.69 0.44 7.17
CA MET A 186 5.68 -1.00 6.89
C MET A 186 4.29 -1.62 7.07
N ASP A 187 3.46 -1.05 7.94
CA ASP A 187 2.12 -1.55 8.22
C ASP A 187 1.24 -1.57 6.97
N ILE A 188 1.33 -0.52 6.15
CA ILE A 188 0.48 -0.33 4.97
C ILE A 188 0.68 -1.43 3.92
N PRO A 189 1.90 -1.67 3.39
CA PRO A 189 2.11 -2.73 2.43
C PRO A 189 1.91 -4.12 3.05
N THR A 190 2.20 -4.32 4.33
CA THR A 190 1.95 -5.58 5.03
C THR A 190 0.47 -5.94 5.01
N LYS A 191 -0.39 -5.01 5.38
CA LYS A 191 -1.86 -5.18 5.37
C LYS A 191 -2.37 -5.46 3.96
N ALA A 192 -1.94 -4.66 2.98
CA ALA A 192 -2.35 -4.82 1.58
C ALA A 192 -1.93 -6.19 1.02
N ILE A 193 -0.68 -6.61 1.23
CA ILE A 193 -0.15 -7.88 0.71
C ILE A 193 -0.90 -9.08 1.30
N LYS A 194 -1.22 -9.06 2.59
CA LYS A 194 -1.97 -10.14 3.26
C LYS A 194 -3.34 -10.39 2.61
N ILE A 195 -4.11 -9.34 2.32
CA ILE A 195 -5.48 -9.48 1.80
C ILE A 195 -5.55 -9.58 0.27
N LEU A 196 -4.51 -9.17 -0.46
CA LEU A 196 -4.54 -9.10 -1.92
C LEU A 196 -3.76 -10.21 -2.62
N SER A 197 -2.92 -10.96 -1.90
CA SER A 197 -2.03 -11.96 -2.49
C SER A 197 -1.98 -13.26 -1.71
N TYR A 198 -1.66 -14.35 -2.41
CA TYR A 198 -1.28 -15.62 -1.81
C TYR A 198 0.21 -15.67 -1.56
N LYS A 199 0.67 -16.58 -0.67
CA LYS A 199 2.10 -16.88 -0.54
C LYS A 199 2.67 -17.31 -1.89
N ASN A 200 3.93 -16.96 -2.16
CA ASN A 200 4.62 -17.12 -3.44
C ASN A 200 4.06 -16.32 -4.63
N ASP A 201 3.03 -15.50 -4.47
CA ASP A 201 2.68 -14.48 -5.48
C ASP A 201 3.84 -13.48 -5.65
N VAL A 202 3.85 -12.75 -6.76
CA VAL A 202 4.83 -11.68 -7.02
C VAL A 202 4.21 -10.33 -6.68
N VAL A 203 4.86 -9.58 -5.81
CA VAL A 203 4.54 -8.20 -5.48
C VAL A 203 5.48 -7.28 -6.26
N LEU A 204 4.93 -6.37 -7.04
CA LEU A 204 5.67 -5.32 -7.76
C LEU A 204 5.51 -3.99 -7.03
N ASP A 205 6.63 -3.29 -6.83
CA ASP A 205 6.65 -1.89 -6.43
C ASP A 205 7.45 -1.08 -7.46
N PRO A 206 6.81 -0.27 -8.31
CA PRO A 206 7.49 0.55 -9.32
C PRO A 206 8.19 1.79 -8.73
N PHE A 207 8.01 2.10 -7.45
CA PHE A 207 8.61 3.23 -6.74
C PHE A 207 9.18 2.76 -5.41
N ALA A 208 10.11 1.81 -5.45
CA ALA A 208 10.52 1.02 -4.31
C ALA A 208 11.18 1.84 -3.18
N GLY A 209 11.81 2.96 -3.47
CA GLY A 209 12.49 3.80 -2.48
C GLY A 209 13.44 2.99 -1.61
N SER A 210 13.21 2.96 -0.30
CA SER A 210 13.97 2.14 0.65
C SER A 210 13.57 0.65 0.68
N GLY A 211 12.68 0.21 -0.23
CA GLY A 211 12.27 -1.20 -0.37
C GLY A 211 11.21 -1.67 0.63
N THR A 212 10.41 -0.78 1.20
CA THR A 212 9.43 -1.13 2.24
C THR A 212 8.43 -2.21 1.78
N SER A 213 7.84 -2.06 0.58
CA SER A 213 6.95 -3.08 0.00
C SER A 213 7.65 -4.42 -0.27
N CYS A 214 8.91 -4.35 -0.72
CA CYS A 214 9.70 -5.56 -0.99
C CYS A 214 10.04 -6.31 0.30
N VAL A 215 10.39 -5.59 1.38
CA VAL A 215 10.63 -6.17 2.70
C VAL A 215 9.34 -6.81 3.25
N ALA A 216 8.21 -6.12 3.16
CA ALA A 216 6.92 -6.66 3.58
C ALA A 216 6.57 -7.95 2.82
N ALA A 217 6.80 -7.97 1.50
CA ALA A 217 6.59 -9.17 0.68
C ALA A 217 7.51 -10.33 1.10
N GLU A 218 8.79 -10.06 1.34
CA GLU A 218 9.76 -11.07 1.80
C GLU A 218 9.36 -11.67 3.15
N ILE A 219 8.97 -10.83 4.12
CA ILE A 219 8.51 -11.27 5.44
C ILE A 219 7.30 -12.21 5.33
N LEU A 220 6.38 -11.89 4.42
CA LEU A 220 5.13 -12.60 4.21
C LEU A 220 5.24 -13.79 3.23
N ASP A 221 6.42 -14.25 2.87
CA ASP A 221 6.65 -15.33 1.91
C ASP A 221 6.10 -15.06 0.49
N ARG A 222 6.13 -13.79 0.05
CA ARG A 222 5.85 -13.42 -1.33
C ARG A 222 7.15 -13.11 -2.04
N ARG A 223 7.21 -13.37 -3.35
CA ARG A 223 8.29 -12.90 -4.21
C ARG A 223 8.08 -11.42 -4.49
N TRP A 224 9.13 -10.69 -4.78
CA TRP A 224 9.02 -9.25 -5.00
C TRP A 224 9.89 -8.78 -6.17
N ILE A 225 9.48 -7.66 -6.75
CA ILE A 225 10.22 -6.89 -7.74
C ILE A 225 10.08 -5.43 -7.31
N GLY A 226 11.20 -4.77 -7.02
CA GLY A 226 11.27 -3.34 -6.75
C GLY A 226 11.98 -2.62 -7.89
N ILE A 227 11.44 -1.49 -8.33
CA ILE A 227 12.05 -0.60 -9.31
C ILE A 227 12.35 0.71 -8.60
N GLU A 228 13.58 1.21 -8.72
CA GLU A 228 14.02 2.45 -8.10
C GLU A 228 14.93 3.21 -9.07
N LEU A 229 14.67 4.50 -9.23
CA LEU A 229 15.40 5.36 -10.14
C LEU A 229 16.76 5.78 -9.56
N SER A 230 16.83 6.08 -8.26
CA SER A 230 18.04 6.47 -7.56
C SER A 230 18.94 5.25 -7.31
N PRO A 231 20.17 5.22 -7.82
CA PRO A 231 21.12 4.16 -7.51
C PRO A 231 21.39 4.03 -6.00
N ASP A 232 21.46 5.14 -5.28
CA ASP A 232 21.72 5.18 -3.84
C ASP A 232 20.56 4.57 -3.06
N TYR A 233 19.32 4.92 -3.42
CA TYR A 233 18.13 4.33 -2.80
C TYR A 233 17.99 2.85 -3.15
N ALA A 234 18.31 2.46 -4.37
CA ALA A 234 18.33 1.06 -4.78
C ALA A 234 19.34 0.24 -3.96
N GLU A 235 20.51 0.81 -3.64
CA GLU A 235 21.53 0.15 -2.81
C GLU A 235 21.07 0.05 -1.33
N ILE A 236 20.47 1.12 -0.79
CA ILE A 236 19.86 1.10 0.55
C ILE A 236 18.81 0.00 0.61
N SER A 237 17.92 -0.07 -0.38
CA SER A 237 16.88 -1.08 -0.50
C SER A 237 17.46 -2.50 -0.51
N ARG A 238 18.45 -2.78 -1.35
CA ARG A 238 19.12 -4.10 -1.44
C ARG A 238 19.69 -4.53 -0.09
N LYS A 239 20.44 -3.66 0.58
CA LYS A 239 21.04 -3.95 1.90
C LYS A 239 19.97 -4.23 2.95
N ARG A 240 18.92 -3.40 2.96
CA ARG A 240 17.78 -3.58 3.87
C ARG A 240 17.11 -4.94 3.67
N ILE A 241 16.73 -5.26 2.45
CA ILE A 241 16.08 -6.52 2.12
C ILE A 241 16.99 -7.72 2.44
N GLN A 242 18.26 -7.65 2.07
CA GLN A 242 19.23 -8.72 2.34
C GLN A 242 19.33 -9.01 3.84
N SER A 243 19.32 -7.98 4.69
CA SER A 243 19.34 -8.16 6.15
C SER A 243 18.13 -8.96 6.68
N PHE A 244 16.97 -8.77 6.08
CA PHE A 244 15.75 -9.55 6.44
C PHE A 244 15.82 -10.99 5.91
N VAL A 245 16.31 -11.19 4.71
CA VAL A 245 16.55 -12.53 4.14
C VAL A 245 17.49 -13.34 5.01
N ASP A 246 18.59 -12.75 5.45
CA ASP A 246 19.59 -13.42 6.28
C ASP A 246 19.06 -13.78 7.67
N LYS A 247 18.32 -12.84 8.32
CA LYS A 247 17.63 -13.11 9.58
C LYS A 247 16.63 -14.25 9.45
N LYS A 248 15.85 -14.27 8.38
CA LYS A 248 14.85 -15.31 8.11
C LYS A 248 15.50 -16.69 7.91
N LYS A 249 16.64 -16.74 7.22
CA LYS A 249 17.45 -17.97 7.06
C LYS A 249 18.00 -18.47 8.40
N GLN A 250 18.54 -17.56 9.21
CA GLN A 250 19.08 -17.90 10.52
C GLN A 250 18.00 -18.50 11.44
N LEU A 251 16.83 -17.83 11.54
CA LEU A 251 15.70 -18.36 12.32
C LEU A 251 15.29 -19.77 11.87
N LYS A 252 15.18 -20.01 10.55
CA LYS A 252 14.85 -21.35 10.03
C LYS A 252 15.89 -22.41 10.42
N LEU A 253 17.16 -22.06 10.49
CA LEU A 253 18.22 -22.99 10.93
C LEU A 253 18.17 -23.30 12.43
N GLU A 254 17.74 -22.35 13.25
CA GLU A 254 17.59 -22.51 14.69
C GLU A 254 16.38 -23.39 15.05
N PHE A 255 15.27 -23.27 14.32
CA PHE A 255 14.06 -24.08 14.53
C PHE A 255 14.15 -25.52 13.98
N ASN A 256 15.11 -25.81 13.11
CA ASN A 256 15.33 -27.16 12.56
C ASN A 256 16.43 -27.96 13.31
N LYS A 257 16.92 -27.44 14.42
CA LYS A 257 17.79 -28.13 15.39
C LYS A 257 17.02 -28.61 16.60
#